data_4a33f30e84e62c23b0f1e8af87f2c847
#
_entry.id   4a33f30e84e62c23b0f1e8af87f2c847
#
_cell.length_a   1.000
_cell.length_b   1.000
_cell.length_c   1.000
_cell.angle_alpha   90.00
_cell.angle_beta   90.00
_cell.angle_gamma   90.00
#
_symmetry.space_group_name_H-M   'P 1'
#
loop_
_entity.id
_entity.type
_entity.pdbx_description
1 polymer ?
#
loop_
_entity_poly.entity_id
_entity_poly.type
_entity_poly.pdbx_seq_one_letter_code
_entity_poly.pdbx_strand_id
1 'polypeptide(L)'
;MSIMDASESLPDSPEPASPGPESPGPASPGPESPVLFYENGASWHWLWLGVAGGLAMVFVQYGAGLGFRATVPLFFLVMMCSVLALQVRAARLHTSVELTAQILRQGTETLPIGQILLVYPEAEHSVKSGEQIEPWQEARTLGELNGVPKGRTGIGLKLANDRTAQAWARDDEALRAALTKLVES
;
A
#
# COMPACT_ATOMS: atom_id res chain seq x y z
N MET A 1 -57.23 62.77 -5.85
CA MET A 1 -55.95 62.57 -5.10
C MET A 1 -55.81 61.14 -4.77
N SER A 2 -55.24 60.43 -5.72
CA SER A 2 -55.12 58.93 -5.68
C SER A 2 -53.77 58.57 -5.08
N ILE A 3 -53.80 57.73 -4.06
CA ILE A 3 -52.64 57.10 -3.46
C ILE A 3 -52.46 55.75 -4.17
N MET A 4 -51.35 55.62 -4.90
CA MET A 4 -50.91 54.37 -5.50
C MET A 4 -50.37 53.43 -4.43
N ASP A 5 -51.00 52.29 -4.31
CA ASP A 5 -50.53 51.18 -3.53
C ASP A 5 -49.51 50.38 -4.37
N ALA A 6 -48.26 50.42 -3.95
CA ALA A 6 -47.20 49.66 -4.55
C ALA A 6 -46.95 48.38 -3.72
N SER A 7 -47.64 47.30 -4.11
CA SER A 7 -47.35 45.97 -3.60
C SER A 7 -46.01 45.48 -4.20
N GLU A 8 -44.97 45.61 -3.42
CA GLU A 8 -43.65 45.09 -3.72
C GLU A 8 -43.62 43.56 -3.46
N SER A 9 -43.61 42.80 -4.54
CA SER A 9 -43.47 41.34 -4.49
C SER A 9 -42.03 40.97 -4.13
N LEU A 10 -41.84 40.38 -2.97
CA LEU A 10 -40.58 39.78 -2.55
C LEU A 10 -40.18 38.66 -3.53
N PRO A 11 -38.89 38.57 -3.95
CA PRO A 11 -38.43 37.48 -4.79
C PRO A 11 -38.38 36.18 -3.99
N ASP A 12 -38.88 35.17 -4.65
CA ASP A 12 -38.97 33.77 -4.21
C ASP A 12 -37.60 33.25 -3.79
N SER A 13 -37.51 32.67 -2.58
CA SER A 13 -36.31 32.07 -2.06
C SER A 13 -36.00 30.83 -2.88
N PRO A 14 -34.75 30.61 -3.30
CA PRO A 14 -34.39 29.39 -4.03
C PRO A 14 -34.58 28.15 -3.14
N GLU A 15 -35.34 27.22 -3.66
CA GLU A 15 -35.58 25.90 -3.11
C GLU A 15 -34.23 25.15 -2.89
N PRO A 16 -33.99 24.51 -1.74
CA PRO A 16 -32.74 23.78 -1.51
C PRO A 16 -32.65 22.62 -2.50
N ALA A 17 -31.60 22.66 -3.32
CA ALA A 17 -31.26 21.61 -4.26
C ALA A 17 -31.21 20.24 -3.57
N SER A 18 -31.98 19.27 -4.08
CA SER A 18 -31.92 17.87 -3.66
C SER A 18 -30.48 17.36 -3.73
N PRO A 19 -29.99 16.67 -2.70
CA PRO A 19 -28.69 16.02 -2.78
C PRO A 19 -28.70 15.01 -3.92
N GLY A 20 -27.83 15.22 -4.90
CA GLY A 20 -27.59 14.26 -5.97
C GLY A 20 -27.10 12.94 -5.40
N PRO A 21 -27.17 11.85 -6.19
CA PRO A 21 -26.73 10.53 -5.72
C PRO A 21 -25.27 10.60 -5.29
N GLU A 22 -25.04 10.41 -3.98
CA GLU A 22 -23.71 10.27 -3.41
C GLU A 22 -22.99 9.14 -4.14
N SER A 23 -21.88 9.47 -4.79
CA SER A 23 -20.97 8.46 -5.31
C SER A 23 -20.59 7.54 -4.15
N PRO A 24 -20.65 6.21 -4.33
CA PRO A 24 -20.22 5.29 -3.29
C PRO A 24 -18.74 5.55 -3.01
N GLY A 25 -18.47 6.18 -1.87
CA GLY A 25 -17.13 6.33 -1.33
C GLY A 25 -16.47 4.95 -1.18
N PRO A 26 -15.14 4.88 -1.10
CA PRO A 26 -14.45 3.61 -0.92
C PRO A 26 -15.05 2.89 0.28
N ALA A 27 -15.57 1.70 0.04
CA ALA A 27 -16.21 0.87 1.07
C ALA A 27 -15.24 0.73 2.25
N SER A 28 -15.62 1.34 3.38
CA SER A 28 -14.94 1.09 4.66
C SER A 28 -14.99 -0.41 4.91
N PRO A 29 -13.88 -1.05 5.34
CA PRO A 29 -13.92 -2.45 5.70
C PRO A 29 -14.99 -2.64 6.76
N GLY A 30 -16.00 -3.44 6.43
CA GLY A 30 -17.03 -3.85 7.38
C GLY A 30 -16.39 -4.64 8.55
N PRO A 31 -17.17 -4.94 9.62
CA PRO A 31 -16.63 -5.53 10.83
C PRO A 31 -15.87 -6.82 10.52
N GLU A 32 -14.57 -6.77 10.76
CA GLU A 32 -13.61 -7.88 10.97
C GLU A 32 -13.86 -9.18 10.18
N SER A 33 -13.75 -9.11 8.85
CA SER A 33 -13.54 -10.32 8.07
C SER A 33 -12.20 -10.95 8.48
N PRO A 34 -12.14 -12.26 8.78
CA PRO A 34 -10.90 -12.89 9.19
C PRO A 34 -9.81 -12.67 8.13
N VAL A 35 -8.64 -12.26 8.57
CA VAL A 35 -7.48 -12.11 7.70
C VAL A 35 -6.98 -13.50 7.33
N LEU A 36 -7.00 -13.82 6.04
CA LEU A 36 -6.60 -15.12 5.50
C LEU A 36 -5.11 -15.18 5.19
N PHE A 37 -4.53 -14.04 4.80
CA PHE A 37 -3.10 -13.90 4.54
C PHE A 37 -2.66 -12.49 4.93
N TYR A 38 -1.49 -12.38 5.57
CA TYR A 38 -0.91 -11.11 5.95
C TYR A 38 0.61 -11.11 5.85
N GLU A 39 1.15 -10.10 5.17
CA GLU A 39 2.58 -9.92 5.02
C GLU A 39 2.99 -8.48 5.30
N ASN A 40 3.92 -8.29 6.22
CA ASN A 40 4.48 -6.98 6.54
C ASN A 40 5.43 -6.47 5.43
N GLY A 41 5.35 -5.19 5.11
CA GLY A 41 6.23 -4.53 4.15
C GLY A 41 7.71 -4.53 4.56
N ALA A 42 8.00 -4.18 5.79
CA ALA A 42 9.35 -4.09 6.33
C ALA A 42 9.41 -4.47 7.81
N SER A 43 10.59 -4.91 8.24
CA SER A 43 10.87 -5.27 9.64
C SER A 43 11.47 -4.09 10.41
N TRP A 44 11.09 -3.94 11.69
CA TRP A 44 11.69 -2.98 12.60
C TRP A 44 13.16 -3.31 12.96
N HIS A 45 13.67 -4.49 12.60
CA HIS A 45 15.06 -4.87 12.81
C HIS A 45 16.06 -3.91 12.14
N TRP A 46 15.63 -3.17 11.11
CA TRP A 46 16.45 -2.14 10.47
C TRP A 46 16.90 -1.02 11.41
N LEU A 47 16.17 -0.79 12.53
CA LEU A 47 16.59 0.20 13.53
C LEU A 47 17.90 -0.15 14.22
N TRP A 48 18.26 -1.44 14.28
CA TRP A 48 19.55 -1.86 14.83
C TRP A 48 20.76 -1.29 14.07
N LEU A 49 20.57 -0.97 12.79
CA LEU A 49 21.62 -0.25 12.04
C LEU A 49 21.84 1.17 12.57
N GLY A 50 20.79 1.83 13.04
CA GLY A 50 20.92 3.14 13.70
C GLY A 50 21.70 3.04 15.02
N VAL A 51 21.41 2.01 15.81
CA VAL A 51 22.15 1.73 17.05
C VAL A 51 23.63 1.42 16.74
N ALA A 52 23.88 0.57 15.75
CA ALA A 52 25.25 0.25 15.31
C ALA A 52 26.01 1.49 14.83
N GLY A 53 25.36 2.40 14.10
CA GLY A 53 25.94 3.67 13.66
C GLY A 53 26.31 4.59 14.84
N GLY A 54 25.43 4.69 15.85
CA GLY A 54 25.72 5.42 17.08
C GLY A 54 26.94 4.88 17.84
N LEU A 55 27.02 3.54 17.97
CA LEU A 55 28.16 2.87 18.60
C LEU A 55 29.46 3.08 17.79
N ALA A 56 29.39 2.95 16.46
CA ALA A 56 30.54 3.20 15.59
C ALA A 56 31.10 4.61 15.79
N MET A 57 30.22 5.61 15.99
CA MET A 57 30.65 6.98 16.25
C MET A 57 31.42 7.14 17.58
N VAL A 58 31.07 6.34 18.60
CA VAL A 58 31.83 6.27 19.87
C VAL A 58 33.23 5.75 19.59
N PHE A 59 33.38 4.67 18.83
CA PHE A 59 34.73 4.12 18.48
C PHE A 59 35.54 5.11 17.69
N VAL A 60 34.94 5.84 16.76
CA VAL A 60 35.66 6.88 15.99
C VAL A 60 36.21 7.98 16.93
N GLN A 61 35.43 8.43 17.93
CA GLN A 61 35.89 9.43 18.89
C GLN A 61 37.08 8.96 19.71
N TYR A 62 37.04 7.72 20.20
CA TYR A 62 38.18 7.14 20.94
C TYR A 62 39.42 6.99 20.07
N GLY A 63 39.27 6.49 18.83
CA GLY A 63 40.38 6.31 17.89
C GLY A 63 41.01 7.64 17.45
N ALA A 64 40.26 8.73 17.39
CA ALA A 64 40.70 10.05 17.05
C ALA A 64 41.33 10.82 18.25
N GLY A 65 41.36 10.23 19.44
CA GLY A 65 41.90 10.89 20.66
C GLY A 65 41.11 12.11 21.14
N LEU A 66 39.86 12.28 20.66
CA LEU A 66 38.99 13.43 20.99
C LEU A 66 38.35 13.34 22.39
N GLY A 67 38.53 12.20 23.07
CA GLY A 67 37.80 11.89 24.30
C GLY A 67 36.33 11.62 24.02
N PHE A 68 35.59 11.14 25.03
CA PHE A 68 34.15 10.84 24.89
C PHE A 68 33.32 12.12 25.04
N ARG A 69 32.63 12.50 23.98
CA ARG A 69 31.61 13.55 23.98
C ARG A 69 30.27 12.95 23.57
N ALA A 70 29.39 12.73 24.55
CA ALA A 70 28.10 12.05 24.35
C ALA A 70 27.19 12.74 23.32
N THR A 71 27.31 14.06 23.14
CA THR A 71 26.43 14.84 22.23
C THR A 71 26.50 14.35 20.78
N VAL A 72 27.70 14.02 20.28
CA VAL A 72 27.88 13.61 18.87
C VAL A 72 27.30 12.24 18.58
N PRO A 73 27.64 11.16 19.33
CA PRO A 73 27.06 9.85 19.09
C PRO A 73 25.54 9.81 19.37
N LEU A 74 25.04 10.58 20.36
CA LEU A 74 23.62 10.68 20.64
C LEU A 74 22.86 11.35 19.49
N PHE A 75 23.39 12.46 18.95
CA PHE A 75 22.81 13.11 17.78
C PHE A 75 22.75 12.16 16.57
N PHE A 76 23.84 11.43 16.32
CA PHE A 76 23.92 10.46 15.22
C PHE A 76 22.94 9.33 15.39
N LEU A 77 22.82 8.79 16.62
CA LEU A 77 21.87 7.74 16.98
C LEU A 77 20.43 8.19 16.70
N VAL A 78 20.04 9.35 17.24
CA VAL A 78 18.67 9.88 17.08
C VAL A 78 18.36 10.15 15.61
N MET A 79 19.27 10.80 14.89
CA MET A 79 19.11 11.10 13.47
C MET A 79 18.94 9.82 12.64
N MET A 80 19.84 8.84 12.79
CA MET A 80 19.80 7.58 12.04
C MET A 80 18.56 6.77 12.37
N CYS A 81 18.20 6.63 13.65
CA CYS A 81 16.99 5.92 14.05
C CYS A 81 15.73 6.60 13.52
N SER A 82 15.68 7.92 13.51
CA SER A 82 14.53 8.67 12.98
C SER A 82 14.36 8.44 11.47
N VAL A 83 15.43 8.55 10.70
CA VAL A 83 15.40 8.29 9.25
C VAL A 83 14.99 6.85 8.96
N LEU A 84 15.58 5.87 9.67
CA LEU A 84 15.24 4.46 9.49
C LEU A 84 13.79 4.17 9.90
N ALA A 85 13.29 4.76 10.98
CA ALA A 85 11.91 4.60 11.41
C ALA A 85 10.93 5.15 10.35
N LEU A 86 11.21 6.32 9.77
CA LEU A 86 10.42 6.87 8.67
C LEU A 86 10.43 5.97 7.44
N GLN A 87 11.59 5.42 7.06
CA GLN A 87 11.70 4.48 5.94
C GLN A 87 10.93 3.18 6.19
N VAL A 88 11.05 2.60 7.39
CA VAL A 88 10.30 1.39 7.77
C VAL A 88 8.79 1.66 7.74
N ARG A 89 8.36 2.83 8.24
CA ARG A 89 6.95 3.22 8.22
C ARG A 89 6.44 3.37 6.78
N ALA A 90 7.17 4.07 5.92
CA ALA A 90 6.82 4.22 4.50
C ALA A 90 6.76 2.86 3.80
N ALA A 91 7.76 2.00 3.99
CA ALA A 91 7.78 0.66 3.42
C ALA A 91 6.59 -0.19 3.89
N ARG A 92 6.17 -0.09 5.15
CA ARG A 92 4.99 -0.79 5.66
C ARG A 92 3.69 -0.33 5.02
N LEU A 93 3.56 0.98 4.76
CA LEU A 93 2.37 1.52 4.10
C LEU A 93 2.26 1.08 2.63
N HIS A 94 3.38 1.05 1.91
CA HIS A 94 3.38 0.81 0.46
C HIS A 94 3.62 -0.65 0.06
N THR A 95 4.15 -1.48 0.96
CA THR A 95 4.51 -2.86 0.61
C THR A 95 3.94 -3.92 1.56
N SER A 96 2.86 -3.63 2.29
CA SER A 96 2.09 -4.63 3.01
C SER A 96 1.12 -5.36 2.08
N VAL A 97 0.83 -6.62 2.39
CA VAL A 97 -0.18 -7.43 1.72
C VAL A 97 -1.16 -7.95 2.76
N GLU A 98 -2.43 -7.76 2.52
CA GLU A 98 -3.51 -8.25 3.38
C GLU A 98 -4.62 -8.84 2.52
N LEU A 99 -4.98 -10.08 2.78
CA LEU A 99 -6.08 -10.78 2.12
C LEU A 99 -7.14 -11.13 3.14
N THR A 100 -8.36 -10.73 2.86
CA THR A 100 -9.57 -11.16 3.55
C THR A 100 -10.50 -11.88 2.58
N ALA A 101 -11.61 -12.44 3.06
CA ALA A 101 -12.60 -13.05 2.19
C ALA A 101 -13.24 -12.08 1.16
N GLN A 102 -13.11 -10.77 1.36
CA GLN A 102 -13.79 -9.75 0.56
C GLN A 102 -12.83 -8.91 -0.27
N ILE A 103 -11.62 -8.65 0.23
CA ILE A 103 -10.67 -7.73 -0.39
C ILE A 103 -9.24 -8.28 -0.35
N LEU A 104 -8.50 -7.96 -1.41
CA LEU A 104 -7.04 -8.02 -1.46
C LEU A 104 -6.52 -6.58 -1.36
N ARG A 105 -5.79 -6.28 -0.30
CA ARG A 105 -5.10 -5.00 -0.11
C ARG A 105 -3.61 -5.17 -0.35
N GLN A 106 -3.07 -4.35 -1.24
CA GLN A 106 -1.63 -4.32 -1.53
C GLN A 106 -1.12 -2.88 -1.45
N GLY A 107 -0.35 -2.60 -0.41
CA GLY A 107 0.06 -1.23 -0.12
C GLY A 107 -1.15 -0.31 0.10
N THR A 108 -1.29 0.68 -0.77
CA THR A 108 -2.37 1.68 -0.73
C THR A 108 -3.60 1.27 -1.54
N GLU A 109 -3.49 0.26 -2.39
CA GLU A 109 -4.56 -0.17 -3.28
C GLU A 109 -5.37 -1.33 -2.66
N THR A 110 -6.69 -1.25 -2.81
CA THR A 110 -7.63 -2.27 -2.35
C THR A 110 -8.41 -2.79 -3.56
N LEU A 111 -8.37 -4.10 -3.78
CA LEU A 111 -9.06 -4.80 -4.86
C LEU A 111 -10.12 -5.73 -4.25
N PRO A 112 -11.42 -5.56 -4.56
CA PRO A 112 -12.45 -6.51 -4.17
C PRO A 112 -12.24 -7.88 -4.80
N ILE A 113 -12.37 -8.96 -4.04
CA ILE A 113 -12.19 -10.34 -4.54
C ILE A 113 -13.17 -10.64 -5.68
N GLY A 114 -14.40 -10.16 -5.60
CA GLY A 114 -15.40 -10.33 -6.67
C GLY A 114 -15.05 -9.68 -8.02
N GLN A 115 -13.98 -8.88 -8.08
CA GLN A 115 -13.44 -8.36 -9.35
C GLN A 115 -12.36 -9.25 -9.96
N ILE A 116 -11.90 -10.27 -9.25
CA ILE A 116 -10.89 -11.22 -9.73
C ILE A 116 -11.62 -12.39 -10.37
N LEU A 117 -11.42 -12.60 -11.66
CA LEU A 117 -12.04 -13.70 -12.41
C LEU A 117 -11.16 -14.93 -12.46
N LEU A 118 -9.84 -14.74 -12.46
CA LEU A 118 -8.88 -15.83 -12.59
C LEU A 118 -7.55 -15.45 -11.94
N VAL A 119 -6.95 -16.39 -11.26
CA VAL A 119 -5.55 -16.33 -10.80
C VAL A 119 -4.71 -17.15 -11.77
N TYR A 120 -3.74 -16.51 -12.44
CA TYR A 120 -2.87 -17.20 -13.38
C TYR A 120 -1.93 -18.17 -12.64
N PRO A 121 -1.54 -19.26 -13.28
CA PRO A 121 -0.53 -20.18 -12.74
C PRO A 121 0.82 -19.46 -12.58
N GLU A 122 1.73 -20.11 -11.88
CA GLU A 122 3.10 -19.62 -11.77
C GLU A 122 3.76 -19.56 -13.15
N ALA A 123 4.52 -18.48 -13.40
CA ALA A 123 5.24 -18.34 -14.65
C ALA A 123 6.45 -19.30 -14.67
N GLU A 124 6.64 -20.00 -15.76
CA GLU A 124 7.81 -20.86 -15.94
C GLU A 124 9.12 -20.07 -15.96
N HIS A 125 9.07 -18.82 -16.44
CA HIS A 125 10.23 -17.97 -16.61
C HIS A 125 10.10 -16.65 -15.87
N SER A 126 11.18 -16.23 -15.23
CA SER A 126 11.28 -14.93 -14.60
C SER A 126 11.43 -13.81 -15.64
N VAL A 127 10.86 -12.64 -15.40
CA VAL A 127 11.06 -11.43 -16.24
C VAL A 127 12.54 -11.11 -16.52
N LYS A 128 13.46 -11.60 -15.67
CA LYS A 128 14.91 -11.38 -15.80
C LYS A 128 15.64 -12.47 -16.58
N SER A 129 14.99 -13.57 -16.93
CA SER A 129 15.65 -14.69 -17.62
C SER A 129 16.03 -14.41 -19.06
N GLY A 130 15.40 -13.38 -19.70
CA GLY A 130 15.58 -13.10 -21.11
C GLY A 130 14.82 -14.05 -22.04
N GLU A 131 14.03 -14.98 -21.47
CA GLU A 131 13.17 -15.91 -22.18
C GLU A 131 11.77 -15.32 -22.37
N GLN A 132 10.89 -16.03 -23.08
CA GLN A 132 9.54 -15.56 -23.36
C GLN A 132 8.76 -15.47 -22.04
N ILE A 133 8.29 -14.28 -21.72
CA ILE A 133 7.52 -13.99 -20.52
C ILE A 133 6.03 -14.11 -20.80
N GLU A 134 5.27 -14.47 -19.78
CA GLU A 134 3.82 -14.52 -19.85
C GLU A 134 3.23 -13.08 -19.97
N PRO A 135 2.16 -12.88 -20.78
CA PRO A 135 1.59 -11.55 -21.00
C PRO A 135 1.18 -10.85 -19.70
N TRP A 136 0.78 -11.58 -18.66
CA TRP A 136 0.41 -11.02 -17.39
C TRP A 136 1.60 -10.45 -16.60
N GLN A 137 2.84 -10.88 -16.90
CA GLN A 137 4.05 -10.38 -16.24
C GLN A 137 4.41 -8.95 -16.65
N GLU A 138 3.84 -8.45 -17.76
CA GLU A 138 3.95 -7.05 -18.19
C GLU A 138 2.79 -6.18 -17.71
N ALA A 139 1.79 -6.79 -17.08
CA ALA A 139 0.62 -6.05 -16.62
C ALA A 139 0.96 -5.12 -15.44
N ARG A 140 0.08 -4.15 -15.21
CA ARG A 140 0.17 -3.21 -14.09
C ARG A 140 0.29 -3.93 -12.75
N THR A 141 1.25 -3.53 -11.95
CA THR A 141 1.41 -4.04 -10.58
C THR A 141 0.44 -3.32 -9.63
N LEU A 142 -0.21 -4.07 -8.75
CA LEU A 142 -1.07 -3.51 -7.71
C LEU A 142 -0.25 -2.69 -6.69
N GLY A 143 -0.92 -1.76 -6.00
CA GLY A 143 -0.29 -0.87 -5.03
C GLY A 143 0.35 0.37 -5.65
N GLU A 144 -0.03 0.72 -6.90
CA GLU A 144 0.48 1.89 -7.63
C GLU A 144 2.01 1.87 -7.81
N LEU A 145 2.60 0.67 -7.91
CA LEU A 145 4.04 0.48 -8.06
C LEU A 145 4.44 0.31 -9.53
N ASN A 146 5.64 0.78 -9.87
CA ASN A 146 6.25 0.62 -11.21
C ASN A 146 6.89 -0.76 -11.39
N GLY A 147 6.26 -1.82 -10.86
CA GLY A 147 6.74 -3.20 -10.95
C GLY A 147 6.74 -3.90 -9.60
N VAL A 148 6.97 -5.22 -9.65
CA VAL A 148 7.00 -6.07 -8.45
C VAL A 148 8.15 -5.64 -7.52
N PRO A 149 7.89 -5.40 -6.21
CA PRO A 149 8.92 -4.99 -5.26
C PRO A 149 10.05 -6.02 -5.15
N LYS A 150 11.26 -5.55 -4.87
CA LYS A 150 12.43 -6.43 -4.70
C LYS A 150 12.20 -7.50 -3.62
N GLY A 151 12.54 -8.75 -3.95
CA GLY A 151 12.39 -9.89 -3.05
C GLY A 151 10.94 -10.36 -2.91
N ARG A 152 10.10 -10.07 -3.89
CA ARG A 152 8.73 -10.57 -4.02
C ARG A 152 8.50 -11.13 -5.41
N THR A 153 7.56 -12.05 -5.51
CA THR A 153 7.15 -12.69 -6.76
C THR A 153 5.80 -12.13 -7.21
N GLY A 154 5.63 -11.90 -8.51
CA GLY A 154 4.39 -11.47 -9.11
C GLY A 154 3.39 -12.61 -9.25
N ILE A 155 2.11 -12.32 -9.09
CA ILE A 155 0.98 -13.23 -9.28
C ILE A 155 0.04 -12.57 -10.28
N GLY A 156 -0.17 -13.18 -11.44
CA GLY A 156 -1.09 -12.67 -12.45
C GLY A 156 -2.55 -12.83 -12.02
N LEU A 157 -3.32 -11.76 -12.21
CA LEU A 157 -4.75 -11.73 -11.93
C LEU A 157 -5.50 -11.23 -13.16
N LYS A 158 -6.55 -11.95 -13.59
CA LYS A 158 -7.51 -11.46 -14.57
C LYS A 158 -8.68 -10.80 -13.85
N LEU A 159 -9.01 -9.56 -14.22
CA LEU A 159 -10.06 -8.75 -13.60
C LEU A 159 -11.34 -8.75 -14.44
N ALA A 160 -12.48 -8.51 -13.80
CA ALA A 160 -13.81 -8.49 -14.41
C ALA A 160 -13.99 -7.49 -15.58
N ASN A 161 -13.12 -6.47 -15.68
CA ASN A 161 -13.13 -5.49 -16.77
C ASN A 161 -12.18 -5.86 -17.94
N ASP A 162 -11.86 -7.14 -18.09
CA ASP A 162 -10.94 -7.71 -19.06
C ASP A 162 -9.49 -7.17 -18.99
N ARG A 163 -9.16 -6.52 -17.87
CA ARG A 163 -7.79 -6.08 -17.58
C ARG A 163 -7.04 -7.16 -16.82
N THR A 164 -5.73 -7.11 -16.97
CA THR A 164 -4.80 -7.95 -16.21
C THR A 164 -4.03 -7.07 -15.23
N ALA A 165 -3.77 -7.57 -14.04
CA ALA A 165 -2.96 -6.93 -13.03
C ALA A 165 -2.02 -7.94 -12.38
N GLN A 166 -0.95 -7.47 -11.76
CA GLN A 166 -0.04 -8.29 -10.95
C GLN A 166 -0.25 -7.99 -9.48
N ALA A 167 -0.67 -8.99 -8.71
CA ALA A 167 -0.44 -9.01 -7.28
C ALA A 167 1.00 -9.47 -6.98
N TRP A 168 1.45 -9.32 -5.75
CA TRP A 168 2.81 -9.69 -5.36
C TRP A 168 2.87 -10.06 -3.86
N ALA A 169 3.74 -11.02 -3.53
CA ALA A 169 4.05 -11.41 -2.16
C ALA A 169 5.48 -11.94 -2.05
N ARG A 170 6.00 -12.13 -0.84
CA ARG A 170 7.20 -12.93 -0.59
C ARG A 170 6.88 -14.40 -0.63
N ASP A 171 5.77 -14.74 0.03
CA ASP A 171 5.17 -16.05 0.00
C ASP A 171 4.04 -16.03 -1.03
N ASP A 172 4.44 -16.05 -2.30
CA ASP A 172 3.52 -16.00 -3.43
C ASP A 172 2.72 -17.29 -3.57
N GLU A 173 3.27 -18.43 -3.19
CA GLU A 173 2.59 -19.73 -3.20
C GLU A 173 1.38 -19.70 -2.23
N ALA A 174 1.60 -19.26 -0.97
CA ALA A 174 0.52 -19.16 0.00
C ALA A 174 -0.54 -18.13 -0.39
N LEU A 175 -0.14 -16.97 -0.91
CA LEU A 175 -1.09 -15.96 -1.40
C LEU A 175 -1.87 -16.46 -2.61
N ARG A 176 -1.21 -17.12 -3.58
CA ARG A 176 -1.84 -17.71 -4.77
C ARG A 176 -2.88 -18.75 -4.38
N ALA A 177 -2.52 -19.69 -3.50
CA ALA A 177 -3.42 -20.74 -3.02
C ALA A 177 -4.66 -20.15 -2.33
N ALA A 178 -4.47 -19.13 -1.47
CA ALA A 178 -5.56 -18.46 -0.78
C ALA A 178 -6.48 -17.71 -1.76
N LEU A 179 -5.92 -16.99 -2.75
CA LEU A 179 -6.70 -16.30 -3.80
C LEU A 179 -7.48 -17.27 -4.68
N THR A 180 -6.85 -18.34 -5.14
CA THR A 180 -7.50 -19.37 -5.99
C THR A 180 -8.72 -19.95 -5.27
N LYS A 181 -8.54 -20.32 -3.99
CA LYS A 181 -9.65 -20.84 -3.17
C LYS A 181 -10.82 -19.87 -3.04
N LEU A 182 -10.56 -18.56 -2.97
CA LEU A 182 -11.61 -17.53 -2.86
C LEU A 182 -12.31 -17.26 -4.20
N VAL A 183 -11.58 -17.35 -5.30
CA VAL A 183 -12.13 -17.08 -6.65
C VAL A 183 -12.95 -18.27 -7.16
N GLU A 184 -12.64 -19.48 -6.72
CA GLU A 184 -13.37 -20.73 -7.11
C GLU A 184 -14.59 -21.01 -6.20
N SER A 185 -14.77 -20.31 -5.09
CA SER A 185 -15.85 -20.50 -4.12
C SER A 185 -17.11 -19.70 -4.48
#